data_254f6cd7fb0808e129be53a18182bcd0
#
_entry.id   254f6cd7fb0808e129be53a18182bcd0
#
_cell.length_a   1.000
_cell.length_b   1.000
_cell.length_c   1.000
_cell.angle_alpha   90.00
_cell.angle_beta   90.00
_cell.angle_gamma   90.00
#
_symmetry.space_group_name_H-M   'P 1'
#
loop_
_entity.id
_entity.type
_entity.pdbx_description
1 polymer ?
#
loop_
_entity_poly.entity_id
_entity_poly.type
_entity_poly.pdbx_seq_one_letter_code
_entity_poly.pdbx_strand_id
1 'polypeptide(L)'
;MTQNHSSQSVDRKTPEISVVIPVLDEGDTVRQVYQGLRDTFGSDCEIIFVDDGSRDSTRDELVGLLAEDPALRLIAFHRNHGKSEALGAGFRRARGRLVATLDGDLQDDPAELPRLVEKLEQGYDLVVGWRRKRKDDLFKIYGSRIFNNLAGRLGGVRLHDINCGMKVFRRGVLEDLLLTGGFHRFLPLQAHWKGYRVSEQEIEHKHREHGYSKYTRTKGFRGLLDLFVIIFLMRFEGRPGRFFVGLGAVCATAGFGVSAYIAAIRFIDGNIQSKYPLMALGLGLLVFGFQIFTLGLFGELLSYHFRSVRSVEPVVIEYSQPEDAAGESAGVGESAGTGEPGTT
;
A
#
# COMPACT_ATOMS: atom_id res chain seq x y z
N MET A 1 17.31 -22.09 -52.58
CA MET A 1 18.15 -21.81 -51.39
C MET A 1 17.36 -20.86 -50.51
N THR A 2 16.55 -21.39 -49.62
CA THR A 2 15.73 -20.68 -48.67
C THR A 2 16.49 -20.57 -47.34
N GLN A 3 16.98 -19.39 -47.03
CA GLN A 3 17.62 -19.14 -45.73
C GLN A 3 16.54 -19.07 -44.61
N ASN A 4 16.62 -20.04 -43.74
CA ASN A 4 15.82 -20.14 -42.54
C ASN A 4 16.41 -19.16 -41.53
N HIS A 5 15.80 -17.99 -41.31
CA HIS A 5 16.06 -17.12 -40.21
C HIS A 5 15.34 -17.70 -39.00
N SER A 6 16.03 -18.53 -38.24
CA SER A 6 15.65 -18.87 -36.88
C SER A 6 15.76 -17.62 -36.01
N SER A 7 14.64 -16.98 -35.73
CA SER A 7 14.50 -16.00 -34.65
C SER A 7 14.82 -16.71 -33.31
N GLN A 8 16.01 -16.49 -32.80
CA GLN A 8 16.33 -16.80 -31.40
C GLN A 8 15.50 -15.85 -30.52
N SER A 9 14.38 -16.35 -30.02
CA SER A 9 13.73 -15.76 -28.84
C SER A 9 14.77 -15.86 -27.70
N VAL A 10 15.34 -14.72 -27.32
CA VAL A 10 16.15 -14.61 -26.10
C VAL A 10 15.19 -14.92 -24.95
N ASP A 11 15.31 -16.13 -24.44
CA ASP A 11 14.60 -16.58 -23.23
C ASP A 11 15.10 -15.70 -22.09
N ARG A 12 14.44 -14.54 -21.85
CA ARG A 12 14.79 -13.64 -20.74
C ARG A 12 14.47 -14.36 -19.45
N LYS A 13 15.48 -14.97 -18.87
CA LYS A 13 15.45 -15.63 -17.56
C LYS A 13 14.73 -14.70 -16.58
N THR A 14 13.65 -15.18 -15.96
CA THR A 14 12.92 -14.44 -14.95
C THR A 14 13.90 -13.93 -13.89
N PRO A 15 13.97 -12.64 -13.60
CA PRO A 15 14.93 -12.11 -12.64
C PRO A 15 14.67 -12.70 -11.26
N GLU A 16 15.74 -12.92 -10.50
CA GLU A 16 15.60 -13.43 -9.13
C GLU A 16 14.94 -12.41 -8.22
N ILE A 17 15.30 -11.13 -8.39
CA ILE A 17 14.78 -10.03 -7.58
C ILE A 17 14.39 -8.83 -8.45
N SER A 18 13.25 -8.23 -8.16
CA SER A 18 12.84 -6.92 -8.67
C SER A 18 12.91 -5.89 -7.55
N VAL A 19 13.60 -4.78 -7.75
CA VAL A 19 13.65 -3.68 -6.78
C VAL A 19 12.78 -2.54 -7.27
N VAL A 20 11.77 -2.16 -6.49
CA VAL A 20 10.85 -1.07 -6.78
C VAL A 20 11.23 0.17 -5.98
N ILE A 21 11.52 1.26 -6.68
CA ILE A 21 12.01 2.52 -6.10
C ILE A 21 11.03 3.63 -6.46
N PRO A 22 10.11 4.02 -5.56
CA PRO A 22 9.28 5.20 -5.76
C PRO A 22 10.12 6.46 -5.53
N VAL A 23 10.07 7.39 -6.47
CA VAL A 23 10.81 8.67 -6.43
C VAL A 23 9.88 9.85 -6.66
N LEU A 24 10.20 10.98 -6.02
CA LEU A 24 9.53 12.26 -6.20
C LEU A 24 10.48 13.40 -5.89
N ASP A 25 10.90 14.15 -6.90
CA ASP A 25 11.87 15.23 -6.80
C ASP A 25 13.17 14.76 -6.09
N GLU A 26 13.83 13.74 -6.68
CA GLU A 26 15.04 13.09 -6.19
C GLU A 26 16.12 13.01 -7.31
N GLY A 27 16.15 14.02 -8.22
CA GLY A 27 17.05 14.07 -9.37
C GLY A 27 18.52 13.89 -9.01
N ASP A 28 18.95 14.44 -7.87
CA ASP A 28 20.33 14.38 -7.40
C ASP A 28 20.77 12.98 -6.92
N THR A 29 19.81 12.08 -6.61
CA THR A 29 20.09 10.81 -5.92
C THR A 29 19.81 9.57 -6.77
N VAL A 30 18.90 9.65 -7.77
CA VAL A 30 18.46 8.48 -8.54
C VAL A 30 19.59 7.73 -9.22
N ARG A 31 20.60 8.44 -9.78
CA ARG A 31 21.77 7.82 -10.42
C ARG A 31 22.62 7.05 -9.41
N GLN A 32 22.79 7.57 -8.21
CA GLN A 32 23.57 6.92 -7.15
C GLN A 32 22.83 5.68 -6.61
N VAL A 33 21.50 5.75 -6.46
CA VAL A 33 20.68 4.57 -6.09
C VAL A 33 20.80 3.48 -7.13
N TYR A 34 20.68 3.84 -8.42
CA TYR A 34 20.86 2.92 -9.53
C TYR A 34 22.23 2.25 -9.49
N GLN A 35 23.31 3.03 -9.35
CA GLN A 35 24.66 2.52 -9.30
C GLN A 35 24.86 1.55 -8.12
N GLY A 36 24.39 1.93 -6.91
CA GLY A 36 24.47 1.07 -5.74
C GLY A 36 23.74 -0.28 -5.91
N LEU A 37 22.60 -0.29 -6.62
CA LEU A 37 21.90 -1.53 -6.96
C LEU A 37 22.66 -2.38 -7.97
N ARG A 38 23.29 -1.76 -8.99
CA ARG A 38 24.11 -2.47 -9.98
C ARG A 38 25.39 -3.02 -9.35
N ASP A 39 26.02 -2.28 -8.45
CA ASP A 39 27.19 -2.75 -7.69
C ASP A 39 26.83 -3.94 -6.78
N THR A 40 25.60 -3.96 -6.24
CA THR A 40 25.16 -5.02 -5.33
C THR A 40 24.70 -6.30 -6.04
N PHE A 41 23.94 -6.19 -7.14
CA PHE A 41 23.28 -7.32 -7.80
C PHE A 41 23.71 -7.56 -9.25
N GLY A 42 24.52 -6.68 -9.84
CA GLY A 42 24.88 -6.77 -11.25
C GLY A 42 23.66 -6.64 -12.18
N SER A 43 23.65 -7.45 -13.24
CA SER A 43 22.57 -7.51 -14.24
C SER A 43 21.40 -8.42 -13.85
N ASP A 44 21.51 -9.22 -12.79
CA ASP A 44 20.50 -10.23 -12.41
C ASP A 44 19.31 -9.62 -11.65
N CYS A 45 19.34 -8.31 -11.42
CA CYS A 45 18.29 -7.55 -10.74
C CYS A 45 17.47 -6.71 -11.72
N GLU A 46 16.16 -6.86 -11.69
CA GLU A 46 15.23 -5.93 -12.34
C GLU A 46 15.07 -4.70 -11.47
N ILE A 47 15.39 -3.52 -12.01
CA ILE A 47 15.24 -2.24 -11.32
C ILE A 47 14.02 -1.52 -11.90
N ILE A 48 13.07 -1.13 -11.05
CA ILE A 48 11.84 -0.45 -11.44
C ILE A 48 11.75 0.88 -10.70
N PHE A 49 12.08 1.97 -11.36
CA PHE A 49 11.80 3.30 -10.83
C PHE A 49 10.34 3.69 -11.12
N VAL A 50 9.69 4.28 -10.11
CA VAL A 50 8.35 4.82 -10.26
C VAL A 50 8.39 6.29 -9.90
N ASP A 51 8.39 7.15 -10.92
CA ASP A 51 8.35 8.62 -10.78
C ASP A 51 6.92 9.06 -10.47
N ASP A 52 6.69 9.49 -9.24
CA ASP A 52 5.39 9.95 -8.74
C ASP A 52 5.09 11.41 -9.15
N GLY A 53 5.38 11.76 -10.42
CA GLY A 53 5.10 13.06 -11.00
C GLY A 53 6.07 14.16 -10.54
N SER A 54 7.37 13.87 -10.58
CA SER A 54 8.44 14.83 -10.27
C SER A 54 8.40 16.08 -11.17
N ARG A 55 8.90 17.19 -10.63
CA ARG A 55 8.94 18.48 -11.30
C ARG A 55 10.36 19.00 -11.52
N ASP A 56 11.33 18.32 -10.97
CA ASP A 56 12.77 18.56 -11.11
C ASP A 56 13.37 17.71 -12.25
N SER A 57 14.70 17.53 -12.27
CA SER A 57 15.44 16.74 -13.24
C SER A 57 15.26 15.21 -13.08
N THR A 58 14.52 14.72 -12.08
CA THR A 58 14.39 13.28 -11.78
C THR A 58 14.02 12.46 -13.00
N ARG A 59 13.01 12.90 -13.76
CA ARG A 59 12.54 12.17 -14.94
C ARG A 59 13.57 12.13 -16.05
N ASP A 60 14.26 13.23 -16.30
CA ASP A 60 15.27 13.33 -17.35
C ASP A 60 16.47 12.42 -17.03
N GLU A 61 16.90 12.40 -15.78
CA GLU A 61 17.94 11.48 -15.30
C GLU A 61 17.54 10.01 -15.47
N LEU A 62 16.31 9.64 -15.13
CA LEU A 62 15.80 8.28 -15.26
C LEU A 62 15.66 7.85 -16.73
N VAL A 63 15.25 8.75 -17.61
CA VAL A 63 15.21 8.48 -19.07
C VAL A 63 16.63 8.27 -19.60
N GLY A 64 17.61 9.05 -19.14
CA GLY A 64 19.02 8.84 -19.44
C GLY A 64 19.52 7.44 -19.03
N LEU A 65 19.21 7.02 -17.79
CA LEU A 65 19.58 5.70 -17.30
C LEU A 65 18.89 4.56 -18.07
N LEU A 66 17.66 4.75 -18.50
CA LEU A 66 16.94 3.77 -19.31
C LEU A 66 17.63 3.50 -20.66
N ALA A 67 18.26 4.54 -21.23
CA ALA A 67 19.05 4.37 -22.47
C ALA A 67 20.36 3.60 -22.24
N GLU A 68 20.92 3.67 -21.04
CA GLU A 68 22.17 2.99 -20.64
C GLU A 68 21.95 1.52 -20.27
N ASP A 69 20.75 1.16 -19.75
CA ASP A 69 20.47 -0.16 -19.16
C ASP A 69 19.12 -0.74 -19.59
N PRO A 70 19.11 -1.77 -20.45
CA PRO A 70 17.88 -2.43 -20.90
C PRO A 70 17.09 -3.19 -19.82
N ALA A 71 17.71 -3.49 -18.66
CA ALA A 71 17.04 -4.16 -17.54
C ALA A 71 16.35 -3.17 -16.59
N LEU A 72 16.56 -1.87 -16.79
CA LEU A 72 15.86 -0.80 -16.09
C LEU A 72 14.43 -0.67 -16.63
N ARG A 73 13.49 -0.38 -15.76
CA ARG A 73 12.12 0.00 -16.14
C ARG A 73 11.75 1.32 -15.46
N LEU A 74 11.07 2.17 -16.20
CA LEU A 74 10.57 3.45 -15.70
C LEU A 74 9.06 3.51 -15.88
N ILE A 75 8.37 3.78 -14.78
CA ILE A 75 6.93 4.08 -14.73
C ILE A 75 6.81 5.52 -14.29
N ALA A 76 6.16 6.38 -15.06
CA ALA A 76 6.02 7.78 -14.73
C ALA A 76 4.56 8.19 -14.64
N PHE A 77 4.19 8.83 -13.53
CA PHE A 77 2.87 9.41 -13.36
C PHE A 77 2.82 10.83 -13.91
N HIS A 78 1.66 11.24 -14.41
CA HIS A 78 1.44 12.62 -14.85
C HIS A 78 1.40 13.63 -13.68
N ARG A 79 1.05 13.17 -12.48
CA ARG A 79 0.99 13.97 -11.25
C ARG A 79 1.25 13.09 -10.04
N ASN A 80 1.54 13.72 -8.91
CA ASN A 80 1.70 13.02 -7.65
C ASN A 80 0.40 12.33 -7.20
N HIS A 81 0.47 11.02 -7.00
CA HIS A 81 -0.58 10.15 -6.46
C HIS A 81 -0.23 9.61 -5.07
N GLY A 82 1.04 9.69 -4.69
CA GLY A 82 1.54 9.24 -3.40
C GLY A 82 2.27 7.89 -3.47
N LYS A 83 3.10 7.67 -2.44
CA LYS A 83 4.02 6.51 -2.38
C LYS A 83 3.34 5.15 -2.46
N SER A 84 2.12 4.99 -1.92
CA SER A 84 1.39 3.72 -2.00
C SER A 84 1.03 3.35 -3.43
N GLU A 85 0.52 4.30 -4.18
CA GLU A 85 0.12 4.14 -5.58
C GLU A 85 1.35 3.88 -6.46
N ALA A 86 2.46 4.58 -6.19
CA ALA A 86 3.73 4.37 -6.88
C ALA A 86 4.27 2.95 -6.62
N LEU A 87 4.31 2.50 -5.36
CA LEU A 87 4.69 1.11 -5.03
C LEU A 87 3.74 0.10 -5.70
N GLY A 88 2.44 0.34 -5.69
CA GLY A 88 1.45 -0.52 -6.33
C GLY A 88 1.69 -0.67 -7.83
N ALA A 89 2.00 0.42 -8.53
CA ALA A 89 2.33 0.39 -9.95
C ALA A 89 3.60 -0.43 -10.24
N GLY A 90 4.63 -0.26 -9.41
CA GLY A 90 5.86 -1.04 -9.50
C GLY A 90 5.65 -2.53 -9.21
N PHE A 91 4.90 -2.86 -8.15
CA PHE A 91 4.62 -4.25 -7.77
C PHE A 91 3.87 -5.04 -8.84
N ARG A 92 2.89 -4.41 -9.50
CA ARG A 92 2.17 -5.05 -10.61
C ARG A 92 3.05 -5.39 -11.81
N ARG A 93 4.16 -4.68 -11.96
CA ARG A 93 5.09 -4.85 -13.08
C ARG A 93 6.35 -5.63 -12.73
N ALA A 94 6.58 -5.91 -11.45
CA ALA A 94 7.70 -6.71 -10.98
C ALA A 94 7.57 -8.16 -11.44
N ARG A 95 8.64 -8.70 -12.03
CA ARG A 95 8.71 -10.07 -12.57
C ARG A 95 9.51 -11.02 -11.68
N GLY A 96 10.32 -10.48 -10.77
CA GLY A 96 11.17 -11.24 -9.90
C GLY A 96 10.43 -12.21 -8.98
N ARG A 97 11.07 -13.31 -8.63
CA ARG A 97 10.59 -14.24 -7.59
C ARG A 97 10.49 -13.53 -6.25
N LEU A 98 11.44 -12.65 -5.97
CA LEU A 98 11.46 -11.74 -4.84
C LEU A 98 11.20 -10.32 -5.33
N VAL A 99 10.53 -9.53 -4.49
CA VAL A 99 10.32 -8.10 -4.76
C VAL A 99 10.82 -7.31 -3.57
N ALA A 100 11.70 -6.36 -3.83
CA ALA A 100 12.22 -5.46 -2.81
C ALA A 100 11.67 -4.04 -3.00
N THR A 101 11.59 -3.28 -1.92
CA THR A 101 11.37 -1.83 -1.94
C THR A 101 12.59 -1.12 -1.39
N LEU A 102 12.91 0.02 -1.97
CA LEU A 102 13.98 0.92 -1.53
C LEU A 102 13.54 2.36 -1.74
N ASP A 103 13.89 3.27 -0.82
CA ASP A 103 13.64 4.69 -0.98
C ASP A 103 14.72 5.35 -1.85
N GLY A 104 14.33 6.34 -2.67
CA GLY A 104 15.23 7.02 -3.61
C GLY A 104 16.16 8.06 -2.98
N ASP A 105 16.12 8.27 -1.65
CA ASP A 105 16.78 9.36 -0.93
C ASP A 105 18.15 9.00 -0.34
N LEU A 106 18.73 7.83 -0.70
CA LEU A 106 20.02 7.30 -0.24
C LEU A 106 20.17 7.12 1.28
N GLN A 107 19.09 7.18 2.06
CA GLN A 107 19.16 6.94 3.50
C GLN A 107 19.38 5.47 3.83
N ASP A 108 18.81 4.57 3.03
CA ASP A 108 18.97 3.12 3.14
C ASP A 108 19.97 2.64 2.06
N ASP A 109 21.00 1.92 2.46
CA ASP A 109 22.06 1.44 1.55
C ASP A 109 21.59 0.22 0.74
N PRO A 110 21.62 0.25 -0.61
CA PRO A 110 21.30 -0.92 -1.43
C PRO A 110 22.09 -2.18 -1.05
N ALA A 111 23.32 -2.04 -0.56
CA ALA A 111 24.17 -3.14 -0.12
C ALA A 111 23.61 -3.95 1.07
N GLU A 112 22.60 -3.42 1.79
CA GLU A 112 21.92 -4.15 2.86
C GLU A 112 20.84 -5.11 2.35
N LEU A 113 20.36 -4.96 1.10
CA LEU A 113 19.30 -5.82 0.54
C LEU A 113 19.66 -7.32 0.54
N PRO A 114 20.88 -7.76 0.20
CA PRO A 114 21.25 -9.18 0.27
C PRO A 114 21.04 -9.80 1.65
N ARG A 115 21.28 -9.05 2.74
CA ARG A 115 21.05 -9.51 4.12
C ARG A 115 19.57 -9.75 4.43
N LEU A 116 18.68 -8.90 3.86
CA LEU A 116 17.24 -9.11 3.97
C LEU A 116 16.79 -10.33 3.15
N VAL A 117 17.37 -10.52 1.97
CA VAL A 117 17.10 -11.70 1.13
C VAL A 117 17.55 -12.98 1.86
N GLU A 118 18.75 -13.01 2.41
CA GLU A 118 19.25 -14.15 3.20
C GLU A 118 18.32 -14.45 4.39
N LYS A 119 17.86 -13.41 5.09
CA LYS A 119 16.89 -13.58 6.19
C LYS A 119 15.56 -14.13 5.70
N LEU A 120 15.06 -13.68 4.57
CA LEU A 120 13.82 -14.14 3.97
C LEU A 120 13.88 -15.63 3.60
N GLU A 121 15.04 -16.10 3.08
CA GLU A 121 15.25 -17.50 2.70
C GLU A 121 15.29 -18.45 3.91
N GLN A 122 15.46 -17.93 5.13
CA GLN A 122 15.29 -18.71 6.37
C GLN A 122 13.84 -19.14 6.62
N GLY A 123 12.95 -18.88 5.66
CA GLY A 123 11.57 -19.33 5.67
C GLY A 123 10.56 -18.25 6.01
N TYR A 124 10.91 -16.97 5.86
CA TYR A 124 9.98 -15.86 5.98
C TYR A 124 9.37 -15.50 4.62
N ASP A 125 8.25 -14.78 4.66
CA ASP A 125 7.52 -14.32 3.47
C ASP A 125 7.70 -12.83 3.25
N LEU A 126 8.02 -12.08 4.31
CA LEU A 126 8.36 -10.67 4.31
C LEU A 126 9.43 -10.38 5.36
N VAL A 127 10.47 -9.65 4.96
CA VAL A 127 11.48 -9.11 5.86
C VAL A 127 11.56 -7.59 5.72
N VAL A 128 11.58 -6.89 6.86
CA VAL A 128 11.64 -5.43 6.96
C VAL A 128 13.00 -5.01 7.50
N GLY A 129 13.57 -3.95 6.96
CA GLY A 129 14.77 -3.34 7.54
C GLY A 129 14.49 -2.72 8.91
N TRP A 130 15.37 -2.95 9.88
CA TRP A 130 15.32 -2.31 11.18
C TRP A 130 16.48 -1.34 11.34
N ARG A 131 16.19 -0.04 11.31
CA ARG A 131 17.17 1.04 11.50
C ARG A 131 17.44 1.26 12.98
N ARG A 132 18.33 0.42 13.57
CA ARG A 132 18.62 0.45 15.02
C ARG A 132 19.23 1.76 15.47
N LYS A 133 20.20 2.30 14.71
CA LYS A 133 20.91 3.54 15.03
C LYS A 133 20.36 4.70 14.19
N ARG A 134 19.10 5.09 14.41
CA ARG A 134 18.52 6.25 13.74
C ARG A 134 19.27 7.52 14.13
N LYS A 135 19.75 8.26 13.13
CA LYS A 135 20.34 9.58 13.28
C LYS A 135 19.30 10.72 13.16
N ASP A 136 18.04 10.40 13.46
CA ASP A 136 16.93 11.36 13.46
C ASP A 136 16.83 12.13 14.79
N ASP A 137 16.07 13.24 14.77
CA ASP A 137 15.73 14.02 15.96
C ASP A 137 15.04 13.14 17.04
N LEU A 138 15.45 13.30 18.31
CA LEU A 138 14.95 12.49 19.43
C LEU A 138 13.42 12.46 19.51
N PHE A 139 12.77 13.59 19.22
CA PHE A 139 11.30 13.67 19.22
C PHE A 139 10.65 12.74 18.17
N LYS A 140 11.28 12.62 16.99
CA LYS A 140 10.83 11.68 15.94
C LYS A 140 11.05 10.24 16.33
N ILE A 141 12.16 9.95 17.01
CA ILE A 141 12.49 8.58 17.48
C ILE A 141 11.48 8.11 18.53
N TYR A 142 11.17 8.94 19.54
CA TYR A 142 10.19 8.59 20.58
C TYR A 142 8.77 8.44 20.01
N GLY A 143 8.34 9.37 19.16
CA GLY A 143 7.05 9.30 18.49
C GLY A 143 6.91 8.04 17.63
N SER A 144 7.96 7.67 16.90
CA SER A 144 8.00 6.45 16.10
C SER A 144 7.95 5.18 16.96
N ARG A 145 8.65 5.14 18.12
CA ARG A 145 8.61 3.98 19.02
C ARG A 145 7.22 3.75 19.61
N ILE A 146 6.56 4.83 20.08
CA ILE A 146 5.19 4.75 20.58
C ILE A 146 4.25 4.24 19.48
N PHE A 147 4.37 4.80 18.28
CA PHE A 147 3.56 4.40 17.14
C PHE A 147 3.79 2.92 16.76
N ASN A 148 5.05 2.49 16.62
CA ASN A 148 5.39 1.11 16.28
C ASN A 148 4.90 0.12 17.35
N ASN A 149 5.02 0.48 18.64
CA ASN A 149 4.54 -0.36 19.74
C ASN A 149 3.00 -0.48 19.73
N LEU A 150 2.30 0.64 19.48
CA LEU A 150 0.84 0.64 19.36
C LEU A 150 0.41 -0.18 18.14
N ALA A 151 1.01 0.07 16.97
CA ALA A 151 0.73 -0.64 15.74
C ALA A 151 1.03 -2.14 15.86
N GLY A 152 2.15 -2.50 16.48
CA GLY A 152 2.53 -3.88 16.73
C GLY A 152 1.58 -4.61 17.68
N ARG A 153 1.15 -3.95 18.78
CA ARG A 153 0.17 -4.53 19.72
C ARG A 153 -1.19 -4.74 19.08
N LEU A 154 -1.66 -3.77 18.31
CA LEU A 154 -2.96 -3.83 17.64
C LEU A 154 -2.94 -4.77 16.42
N GLY A 155 -1.82 -4.81 15.68
CA GLY A 155 -1.63 -5.65 14.51
C GLY A 155 -1.14 -7.08 14.81
N GLY A 156 -0.79 -7.38 16.07
CA GLY A 156 -0.38 -8.73 16.50
C GLY A 156 1.07 -9.12 16.12
N VAL A 157 1.86 -8.23 15.53
CA VAL A 157 3.26 -8.46 15.16
C VAL A 157 4.21 -7.54 15.92
N ARG A 158 5.33 -8.07 16.41
CA ARG A 158 6.34 -7.27 17.11
C ARG A 158 7.48 -6.93 16.17
N LEU A 159 7.50 -5.69 15.67
CA LEU A 159 8.55 -5.13 14.84
C LEU A 159 9.03 -3.80 15.44
N HIS A 160 10.34 -3.58 15.38
CA HIS A 160 10.94 -2.34 15.90
C HIS A 160 10.76 -1.17 14.92
N ASP A 161 10.76 -1.43 13.60
CA ASP A 161 10.60 -0.39 12.58
C ASP A 161 9.65 -0.79 11.45
N ILE A 162 8.36 -0.68 11.71
CA ILE A 162 7.29 -1.02 10.74
C ILE A 162 7.39 -0.13 9.47
N ASN A 163 7.88 1.10 9.63
CA ASN A 163 7.86 2.12 8.59
C ASN A 163 9.17 2.23 7.80
N CYS A 164 10.11 1.30 7.94
CA CYS A 164 11.32 1.28 7.10
C CYS A 164 10.94 1.17 5.62
N GLY A 165 11.62 1.93 4.75
CA GLY A 165 11.44 1.91 3.29
C GLY A 165 11.92 0.59 2.68
N MET A 166 12.99 0.03 3.23
CA MET A 166 13.60 -1.20 2.77
C MET A 166 12.83 -2.43 3.25
N LYS A 167 12.26 -3.18 2.32
CA LYS A 167 11.52 -4.43 2.57
C LYS A 167 11.78 -5.41 1.44
N VAL A 168 11.77 -6.70 1.74
CA VAL A 168 11.83 -7.78 0.75
C VAL A 168 10.67 -8.72 0.95
N PHE A 169 9.96 -9.04 -0.14
CA PHE A 169 8.76 -9.86 -0.17
C PHE A 169 8.97 -11.08 -1.07
N ARG A 170 8.37 -12.21 -0.72
CA ARG A 170 8.01 -13.20 -1.75
C ARG A 170 6.90 -12.63 -2.61
N ARG A 171 7.01 -12.75 -3.94
CA ARG A 171 6.08 -12.11 -4.87
C ARG A 171 4.60 -12.37 -4.56
N GLY A 172 4.23 -13.59 -4.20
CA GLY A 172 2.83 -13.94 -3.88
C GLY A 172 2.21 -13.16 -2.71
N VAL A 173 3.04 -12.62 -1.80
CA VAL A 173 2.54 -11.78 -0.69
C VAL A 173 1.88 -10.50 -1.20
N LEU A 174 2.41 -9.94 -2.30
CA LEU A 174 1.99 -8.63 -2.81
C LEU A 174 0.54 -8.62 -3.33
N GLU A 175 0.02 -9.76 -3.76
CA GLU A 175 -1.34 -9.89 -4.30
C GLU A 175 -2.41 -9.67 -3.23
N ASP A 176 -2.07 -9.92 -1.97
CA ASP A 176 -2.97 -9.79 -0.82
C ASP A 176 -2.88 -8.44 -0.10
N LEU A 177 -1.93 -7.57 -0.50
CA LEU A 177 -1.67 -6.31 0.18
C LEU A 177 -2.47 -5.14 -0.42
N LEU A 178 -3.03 -4.32 0.45
CA LEU A 178 -3.71 -3.08 0.07
C LEU A 178 -2.71 -1.92 -0.01
N LEU A 179 -2.62 -1.30 -1.17
CA LEU A 179 -1.72 -0.20 -1.46
C LEU A 179 -2.51 1.05 -1.85
N THR A 180 -3.08 1.71 -0.87
CA THR A 180 -3.82 2.97 -1.05
C THR A 180 -3.50 3.96 0.06
N GLY A 181 -3.51 5.25 -0.22
CA GLY A 181 -3.28 6.30 0.76
C GLY A 181 -1.96 6.14 1.53
N GLY A 182 -2.03 6.03 2.87
CA GLY A 182 -0.86 5.84 3.75
C GLY A 182 -0.48 4.39 4.03
N PHE A 183 -1.11 3.40 3.39
CA PHE A 183 -1.05 1.99 3.79
C PHE A 183 0.28 1.28 3.48
N HIS A 184 1.13 1.86 2.60
CA HIS A 184 2.50 1.37 2.38
C HIS A 184 3.32 1.23 3.68
N ARG A 185 2.97 1.98 4.74
CA ARG A 185 3.62 1.91 6.06
C ARG A 185 3.26 0.64 6.82
N PHE A 186 2.09 0.07 6.54
CA PHE A 186 1.50 -1.04 7.28
C PHE A 186 1.56 -2.37 6.53
N LEU A 187 2.32 -2.46 5.44
CA LEU A 187 2.49 -3.70 4.68
C LEU A 187 2.90 -4.89 5.57
N PRO A 188 3.81 -4.73 6.57
CA PRO A 188 4.16 -5.83 7.44
C PRO A 188 3.02 -6.28 8.34
N LEU A 189 2.17 -5.34 8.81
CA LEU A 189 0.99 -5.67 9.61
C LEU A 189 -0.04 -6.42 8.75
N GLN A 190 -0.29 -5.95 7.53
CA GLN A 190 -1.20 -6.59 6.59
C GLN A 190 -0.75 -8.01 6.26
N ALA A 191 0.53 -8.20 5.92
CA ALA A 191 1.11 -9.50 5.64
C ALA A 191 0.94 -10.46 6.84
N HIS A 192 1.28 -10.01 8.05
CA HIS A 192 1.11 -10.80 9.27
C HIS A 192 -0.36 -11.20 9.49
N TRP A 193 -1.29 -10.27 9.31
CA TRP A 193 -2.73 -10.52 9.45
C TRP A 193 -3.26 -11.54 8.46
N LYS A 194 -2.70 -11.57 7.25
CA LYS A 194 -3.01 -12.56 6.21
C LYS A 194 -2.37 -13.95 6.49
N GLY A 195 -1.57 -14.07 7.55
CA GLY A 195 -0.94 -15.33 7.96
C GLY A 195 0.48 -15.52 7.44
N TYR A 196 1.05 -14.54 6.74
CA TYR A 196 2.43 -14.58 6.27
C TYR A 196 3.42 -14.43 7.43
N ARG A 197 4.57 -15.11 7.31
CA ARG A 197 5.67 -15.03 8.28
C ARG A 197 6.50 -13.77 8.05
N VAL A 198 6.40 -12.84 8.99
CA VAL A 198 7.09 -11.55 8.93
C VAL A 198 8.25 -11.53 9.90
N SER A 199 9.39 -10.99 9.47
CA SER A 199 10.58 -10.77 10.31
C SER A 199 11.19 -9.40 10.02
N GLU A 200 12.21 -9.07 10.80
CA GLU A 200 13.02 -7.87 10.58
C GLU A 200 14.52 -8.22 10.56
N GLN A 201 15.29 -7.39 9.86
CA GLN A 201 16.74 -7.46 9.78
C GLN A 201 17.33 -6.09 10.10
N GLU A 202 18.31 -6.07 11.03
CA GLU A 202 19.02 -4.82 11.34
C GLU A 202 19.82 -4.36 10.12
N ILE A 203 19.65 -3.07 9.76
CA ILE A 203 20.31 -2.41 8.65
C ILE A 203 21.02 -1.14 9.11
N GLU A 204 22.06 -0.75 8.39
CA GLU A 204 22.69 0.54 8.57
C GLU A 204 21.83 1.66 7.94
N HIS A 205 21.76 2.80 8.62
CA HIS A 205 21.01 3.96 8.16
C HIS A 205 21.96 5.16 8.04
N LYS A 206 22.08 5.68 6.84
CA LYS A 206 22.92 6.85 6.54
C LYS A 206 22.16 8.15 6.85
N HIS A 207 22.90 9.21 7.16
CA HIS A 207 22.29 10.53 7.28
C HIS A 207 21.88 11.02 5.90
N ARG A 208 20.74 11.70 5.80
CA ARG A 208 20.27 12.31 4.56
C ARG A 208 21.27 13.42 4.16
N GLU A 209 21.94 13.26 3.03
CA GLU A 209 22.92 14.23 2.53
C GLU A 209 22.25 15.30 1.65
N HIS A 210 21.13 14.99 1.01
CA HIS A 210 20.42 15.86 0.07
C HIS A 210 18.92 15.96 0.40
N GLY A 211 18.32 17.13 0.11
CA GLY A 211 16.89 17.38 0.21
C GLY A 211 16.38 17.81 1.61
N TYR A 212 15.19 18.44 1.63
CA TYR A 212 14.51 18.89 2.85
C TYR A 212 13.54 17.83 3.36
N SER A 213 13.53 17.62 4.69
CA SER A 213 12.53 16.75 5.30
C SER A 213 11.11 17.31 5.06
N LYS A 214 10.34 16.66 4.18
CA LYS A 214 8.93 17.00 3.91
C LYS A 214 7.99 16.64 5.09
N TYR A 215 8.55 16.47 6.31
CA TYR A 215 7.78 16.05 7.50
C TYR A 215 7.10 17.25 8.17
N THR A 216 5.77 17.34 8.05
CA THR A 216 4.93 18.33 8.71
C THR A 216 4.25 17.70 9.94
N ARG A 217 3.98 18.46 11.03
CA ARG A 217 3.29 17.99 12.26
C ARG A 217 1.95 17.29 12.00
N THR A 218 1.26 17.67 10.92
CA THR A 218 0.00 17.05 10.48
C THR A 218 0.15 15.59 10.04
N LYS A 219 1.37 15.12 9.68
CA LYS A 219 1.61 13.73 9.26
C LYS A 219 1.50 12.72 10.40
N GLY A 220 1.78 13.11 11.64
CA GLY A 220 1.62 12.23 12.81
C GLY A 220 0.16 11.85 13.07
N PHE A 221 -0.75 12.83 13.02
CA PHE A 221 -2.17 12.60 13.19
C PHE A 221 -2.77 11.78 12.04
N ARG A 222 -2.37 12.06 10.79
CA ARG A 222 -2.77 11.26 9.63
C ARG A 222 -2.30 9.81 9.77
N GLY A 223 -1.08 9.57 10.25
CA GLY A 223 -0.56 8.22 10.50
C GLY A 223 -1.39 7.43 11.53
N LEU A 224 -1.89 8.09 12.58
CA LEU A 224 -2.80 7.47 13.57
C LEU A 224 -4.16 7.15 12.96
N LEU A 225 -4.71 8.04 12.14
CA LEU A 225 -5.95 7.76 11.41
C LEU A 225 -5.78 6.60 10.43
N ASP A 226 -4.68 6.59 9.66
CA ASP A 226 -4.36 5.50 8.73
C ASP A 226 -4.23 4.17 9.49
N LEU A 227 -3.56 4.17 10.67
CA LEU A 227 -3.45 2.99 11.53
C LEU A 227 -4.82 2.50 12.01
N PHE A 228 -5.68 3.42 12.46
CA PHE A 228 -7.04 3.08 12.88
C PHE A 228 -7.83 2.46 11.72
N VAL A 229 -7.78 3.10 10.54
CA VAL A 229 -8.50 2.62 9.35
C VAL A 229 -8.00 1.25 8.91
N ILE A 230 -6.68 1.04 8.84
CA ILE A 230 -6.14 -0.25 8.41
C ILE A 230 -6.49 -1.37 9.40
N ILE A 231 -6.37 -1.13 10.72
CA ILE A 231 -6.75 -2.11 11.74
C ILE A 231 -8.26 -2.41 11.66
N PHE A 232 -9.09 -1.39 11.46
CA PHE A 232 -10.52 -1.55 11.28
C PHE A 232 -10.85 -2.41 10.06
N LEU A 233 -10.22 -2.12 8.91
CA LEU A 233 -10.40 -2.90 7.68
C LEU A 233 -9.93 -4.35 7.86
N MET A 234 -8.79 -4.56 8.50
CA MET A 234 -8.24 -5.89 8.79
C MET A 234 -9.16 -6.65 9.75
N ARG A 235 -9.62 -6.01 10.85
CA ARG A 235 -10.44 -6.65 11.88
C ARG A 235 -11.82 -7.09 11.38
N PHE A 236 -12.39 -6.33 10.44
CA PHE A 236 -13.73 -6.60 9.91
C PHE A 236 -13.71 -7.26 8.51
N GLU A 237 -12.52 -7.65 7.98
CA GLU A 237 -12.34 -8.41 6.73
C GLU A 237 -13.21 -7.93 5.55
N GLY A 238 -13.26 -6.62 5.36
CA GLY A 238 -14.11 -6.01 4.33
C GLY A 238 -15.62 -6.08 4.61
N ARG A 239 -16.03 -6.37 5.86
CA ARG A 239 -17.42 -6.32 6.32
C ARG A 239 -17.61 -5.29 7.42
N PRO A 240 -17.33 -3.99 7.15
CA PRO A 240 -17.40 -2.92 8.14
C PRO A 240 -18.81 -2.72 8.69
N GLY A 241 -19.84 -3.11 7.94
CA GLY A 241 -21.23 -3.03 8.34
C GLY A 241 -21.54 -3.75 9.64
N ARG A 242 -20.89 -4.89 9.91
CA ARG A 242 -21.10 -5.66 11.15
C ARG A 242 -20.80 -4.87 12.42
N PHE A 243 -19.74 -4.05 12.39
CA PHE A 243 -19.39 -3.19 13.52
C PHE A 243 -20.47 -2.15 13.78
N PHE A 244 -20.91 -1.45 12.75
CA PHE A 244 -21.91 -0.40 12.88
C PHE A 244 -23.29 -0.96 13.22
N VAL A 245 -23.67 -2.09 12.64
CA VAL A 245 -24.91 -2.81 13.00
C VAL A 245 -24.91 -3.19 14.47
N GLY A 246 -23.81 -3.78 14.97
CA GLY A 246 -23.69 -4.14 16.39
C GLY A 246 -23.74 -2.92 17.33
N LEU A 247 -22.99 -1.87 17.02
CA LEU A 247 -23.00 -0.63 17.79
C LEU A 247 -24.38 0.04 17.78
N GLY A 248 -25.02 0.12 16.62
CA GLY A 248 -26.36 0.67 16.46
C GLY A 248 -27.40 -0.11 17.27
N ALA A 249 -27.34 -1.46 17.25
CA ALA A 249 -28.21 -2.31 18.05
C ALA A 249 -28.03 -2.07 19.56
N VAL A 250 -26.79 -1.95 20.04
CA VAL A 250 -26.52 -1.63 21.46
C VAL A 250 -27.10 -0.28 21.86
N CYS A 251 -26.86 0.76 21.06
CA CYS A 251 -27.42 2.10 21.32
C CYS A 251 -28.96 2.09 21.30
N ALA A 252 -29.56 1.44 20.31
CA ALA A 252 -31.00 1.34 20.20
C ALA A 252 -31.63 0.58 21.38
N THR A 253 -31.02 -0.53 21.79
CA THR A 253 -31.48 -1.32 22.95
C THR A 253 -31.38 -0.53 24.24
N ALA A 254 -30.27 0.20 24.46
CA ALA A 254 -30.10 1.08 25.60
C ALA A 254 -31.15 2.21 25.60
N GLY A 255 -31.36 2.85 24.46
CA GLY A 255 -32.39 3.89 24.28
C GLY A 255 -33.80 3.37 24.52
N PHE A 256 -34.13 2.16 24.05
CA PHE A 256 -35.40 1.50 24.32
C PHE A 256 -35.58 1.21 25.81
N GLY A 257 -34.54 0.68 26.49
CA GLY A 257 -34.58 0.43 27.93
C GLY A 257 -34.85 1.69 28.76
N VAL A 258 -34.19 2.80 28.46
CA VAL A 258 -34.41 4.09 29.09
C VAL A 258 -35.85 4.60 28.85
N SER A 259 -36.31 4.50 27.60
CA SER A 259 -37.67 4.95 27.24
C SER A 259 -38.76 4.11 27.90
N ALA A 260 -38.56 2.78 27.95
CA ALA A 260 -39.49 1.87 28.68
C ALA A 260 -39.51 2.14 30.17
N TYR A 261 -38.36 2.40 30.80
CA TYR A 261 -38.27 2.79 32.19
C TYR A 261 -39.05 4.07 32.50
N ILE A 262 -38.93 5.09 31.66
CA ILE A 262 -39.65 6.36 31.83
C ILE A 262 -41.16 6.17 31.61
N ALA A 263 -41.55 5.35 30.64
CA ALA A 263 -42.95 5.00 30.42
C ALA A 263 -43.54 4.30 31.66
N ALA A 264 -42.81 3.36 32.27
CA ALA A 264 -43.24 2.71 33.51
C ALA A 264 -43.43 3.70 34.68
N ILE A 265 -42.48 4.63 34.88
CA ILE A 265 -42.63 5.70 35.90
C ILE A 265 -43.86 6.57 35.62
N ARG A 266 -44.12 6.91 34.38
CA ARG A 266 -45.30 7.70 34.00
C ARG A 266 -46.60 7.00 34.38
N PHE A 267 -46.65 5.68 34.23
CA PHE A 267 -47.82 4.88 34.62
C PHE A 267 -47.96 4.76 36.15
N ILE A 268 -46.86 4.67 36.89
CA ILE A 268 -46.85 4.46 38.35
C ILE A 268 -47.03 5.80 39.09
N ASP A 269 -46.21 6.80 38.80
CA ASP A 269 -46.11 8.05 39.56
C ASP A 269 -46.92 9.19 38.96
N GLY A 270 -47.44 9.05 37.75
CA GLY A 270 -48.26 10.06 37.05
C GLY A 270 -47.49 11.32 36.62
N ASN A 271 -46.21 11.49 37.04
CA ASN A 271 -45.42 12.69 36.75
C ASN A 271 -43.97 12.33 36.34
N ILE A 272 -43.49 12.94 35.24
CA ILE A 272 -42.17 12.75 34.71
C ILE A 272 -41.36 14.06 34.54
N GLN A 273 -41.84 15.20 35.11
CA GLN A 273 -41.23 16.50 34.86
C GLN A 273 -39.74 16.56 35.22
N SER A 274 -39.33 15.91 36.32
CA SER A 274 -37.90 15.81 36.71
C SER A 274 -37.07 14.87 35.85
N LYS A 275 -37.67 14.12 34.90
CA LYS A 275 -37.03 13.09 34.09
C LYS A 275 -36.91 13.47 32.61
N TYR A 276 -37.30 14.71 32.21
CA TYR A 276 -37.16 15.15 30.81
C TYR A 276 -35.78 15.00 30.19
N PRO A 277 -34.66 15.30 30.90
CA PRO A 277 -33.33 15.07 30.35
C PRO A 277 -33.04 13.58 30.05
N LEU A 278 -33.52 12.68 30.91
CA LEU A 278 -33.36 11.24 30.72
C LEU A 278 -34.22 10.73 29.55
N MET A 279 -35.44 11.29 29.41
CA MET A 279 -36.31 10.99 28.25
C MET A 279 -35.68 11.43 26.94
N ALA A 280 -35.10 12.63 26.89
CA ALA A 280 -34.37 13.12 25.73
C ALA A 280 -33.18 12.25 25.40
N LEU A 281 -32.42 11.77 26.42
CA LEU A 281 -31.32 10.83 26.24
C LEU A 281 -31.83 9.51 25.65
N GLY A 282 -32.90 8.92 26.19
CA GLY A 282 -33.47 7.65 25.69
C GLY A 282 -33.88 7.74 24.23
N LEU A 283 -34.62 8.80 23.89
CA LEU A 283 -35.05 9.05 22.50
C LEU A 283 -33.84 9.32 21.58
N GLY A 284 -32.89 10.13 22.05
CA GLY A 284 -31.64 10.40 21.32
C GLY A 284 -30.86 9.12 21.01
N LEU A 285 -30.71 8.23 21.99
CA LEU A 285 -30.03 6.94 21.81
C LEU A 285 -30.78 6.02 20.82
N LEU A 286 -32.13 6.02 20.84
CA LEU A 286 -32.93 5.27 19.88
C LEU A 286 -32.68 5.75 18.44
N VAL A 287 -32.83 7.05 18.22
CA VAL A 287 -32.68 7.66 16.89
C VAL A 287 -31.22 7.47 16.39
N PHE A 288 -30.24 7.76 17.24
CA PHE A 288 -28.83 7.62 16.90
C PHE A 288 -28.45 6.15 16.65
N GLY A 289 -28.94 5.23 17.49
CA GLY A 289 -28.74 3.80 17.31
C GLY A 289 -29.31 3.29 15.97
N PHE A 290 -30.50 3.74 15.61
CA PHE A 290 -31.12 3.40 14.33
C PHE A 290 -30.34 3.98 13.14
N GLN A 291 -29.84 5.22 13.25
CA GLN A 291 -29.01 5.82 12.21
C GLN A 291 -27.71 5.06 12.00
N ILE A 292 -26.99 4.70 13.09
CA ILE A 292 -25.76 3.91 13.00
C ILE A 292 -26.03 2.53 12.40
N PHE A 293 -27.13 1.88 12.81
CA PHE A 293 -27.54 0.57 12.27
C PHE A 293 -27.78 0.66 10.76
N THR A 294 -28.54 1.65 10.30
CA THR A 294 -28.82 1.86 8.87
C THR A 294 -27.54 2.18 8.08
N LEU A 295 -26.63 2.99 8.65
CA LEU A 295 -25.32 3.27 8.06
C LEU A 295 -24.50 1.98 7.91
N GLY A 296 -24.59 1.08 8.88
CA GLY A 296 -23.95 -0.24 8.83
C GLY A 296 -24.45 -1.12 7.69
N LEU A 297 -25.77 -1.18 7.51
CA LEU A 297 -26.37 -1.92 6.39
C LEU A 297 -25.98 -1.32 5.03
N PHE A 298 -26.00 0.00 4.94
CA PHE A 298 -25.58 0.69 3.72
C PHE A 298 -24.10 0.45 3.40
N GLY A 299 -23.23 0.49 4.42
CA GLY A 299 -21.82 0.18 4.28
C GLY A 299 -21.54 -1.27 3.81
N GLU A 300 -22.35 -2.23 4.29
CA GLU A 300 -22.26 -3.63 3.85
C GLU A 300 -22.72 -3.79 2.39
N LEU A 301 -23.79 -3.11 2.00
CA LEU A 301 -24.30 -3.11 0.62
C LEU A 301 -23.28 -2.48 -0.36
N LEU A 302 -22.69 -1.34 0.02
CA LEU A 302 -21.61 -0.73 -0.76
C LEU A 302 -20.39 -1.66 -0.88
N SER A 303 -19.95 -2.25 0.22
CA SER A 303 -18.83 -3.18 0.22
C SER A 303 -19.08 -4.38 -0.70
N TYR A 304 -20.30 -4.90 -0.72
CA TYR A 304 -20.71 -5.97 -1.63
C TYR A 304 -20.62 -5.52 -3.11
N HIS A 305 -21.11 -4.32 -3.40
CA HIS A 305 -21.14 -3.80 -4.78
C HIS A 305 -19.73 -3.47 -5.31
N PHE A 306 -18.86 -2.88 -4.46
CA PHE A 306 -17.50 -2.47 -4.88
C PHE A 306 -16.49 -3.61 -4.94
N ARG A 307 -16.78 -4.78 -4.40
CA ARG A 307 -15.90 -5.97 -4.58
C ARG A 307 -15.77 -6.40 -6.04
N SER A 308 -16.70 -6.00 -6.90
CA SER A 308 -16.70 -6.31 -8.33
C SER A 308 -16.05 -5.23 -9.20
N VAL A 309 -15.76 -4.04 -8.63
CA VAL A 309 -15.16 -2.94 -9.38
C VAL A 309 -13.64 -2.99 -9.21
N ARG A 310 -12.92 -3.33 -10.29
CA ARG A 310 -11.46 -3.22 -10.37
C ARG A 310 -11.04 -1.79 -10.01
N SER A 311 -9.99 -1.66 -9.20
CA SER A 311 -9.32 -0.39 -8.94
C SER A 311 -8.95 0.28 -10.27
N VAL A 312 -9.41 1.51 -10.47
CA VAL A 312 -9.00 2.32 -11.62
C VAL A 312 -7.53 2.64 -11.43
N GLU A 313 -6.69 2.14 -12.34
CA GLU A 313 -5.27 2.48 -12.33
C GLU A 313 -5.07 3.96 -12.69
N PRO A 314 -4.12 4.65 -12.04
CA PRO A 314 -3.73 5.99 -12.48
C PRO A 314 -3.16 5.93 -13.88
N VAL A 315 -3.38 7.00 -14.66
CA VAL A 315 -2.78 7.12 -16.00
C VAL A 315 -1.27 7.19 -15.83
N VAL A 316 -0.57 6.19 -16.37
CA VAL A 316 0.88 6.06 -16.32
C VAL A 316 1.47 6.13 -17.72
N ILE A 317 2.69 6.65 -17.84
CA ILE A 317 3.52 6.51 -19.03
C ILE A 317 4.56 5.46 -18.68
N GLU A 318 4.55 4.35 -19.41
CA GLU A 318 5.56 3.31 -19.25
C GLU A 318 6.60 3.51 -20.35
N TYR A 319 7.85 3.66 -19.95
CA TYR A 319 8.98 3.76 -20.85
C TYR A 319 9.64 2.38 -20.93
N SER A 320 9.62 1.79 -22.13
CA SER A 320 10.35 0.56 -22.46
C SER A 320 11.21 0.82 -23.69
N GLN A 321 12.27 0.04 -23.86
CA GLN A 321 13.04 0.11 -25.08
C GLN A 321 12.25 -0.45 -26.28
N PRO A 322 12.51 0.00 -27.52
CA PRO A 322 11.71 -0.34 -28.72
C PRO A 322 11.55 -1.84 -28.99
N GLU A 323 12.43 -2.69 -28.47
CA GLU A 323 12.34 -4.15 -28.65
C GLU A 323 11.18 -4.82 -27.88
N ASP A 324 10.66 -4.19 -26.82
CA ASP A 324 9.49 -4.71 -26.10
C ASP A 324 8.16 -4.39 -26.87
N ALA A 325 8.17 -3.38 -27.75
CA ALA A 325 7.01 -2.99 -28.55
C ALA A 325 6.74 -3.93 -29.76
N ALA A 326 7.72 -4.70 -30.19
CA ALA A 326 7.58 -5.63 -31.31
C ALA A 326 6.83 -6.92 -30.95
N GLY A 327 6.68 -7.25 -29.66
CA GLY A 327 6.00 -8.45 -29.17
C GLY A 327 4.48 -8.31 -29.00
N GLU A 328 3.98 -7.09 -28.78
CA GLU A 328 2.54 -6.86 -28.54
C GLU A 328 1.71 -6.57 -29.81
N SER A 329 2.35 -6.15 -30.92
CA SER A 329 1.63 -5.86 -32.16
C SER A 329 1.25 -7.10 -32.97
N ALA A 330 1.68 -8.31 -32.61
CA ALA A 330 1.38 -9.55 -33.35
C ALA A 330 0.09 -10.26 -32.90
N GLY A 331 -0.67 -9.71 -31.96
CA GLY A 331 -1.84 -10.36 -31.35
C GLY A 331 -3.22 -9.74 -31.68
N VAL A 332 -3.30 -8.67 -32.48
CA VAL A 332 -4.59 -8.13 -32.94
C VAL A 332 -4.86 -8.68 -34.34
N GLY A 333 -5.27 -9.96 -34.39
CA GLY A 333 -5.79 -10.59 -35.61
C GLY A 333 -7.11 -9.95 -36.00
N GLU A 334 -7.14 -9.39 -37.20
CA GLU A 334 -8.30 -9.05 -37.99
C GLU A 334 -9.36 -10.16 -37.96
N SER A 335 -10.52 -9.89 -37.39
CA SER A 335 -11.76 -10.56 -37.76
C SER A 335 -12.72 -9.53 -38.36
N ALA A 336 -12.44 -9.16 -39.60
CA ALA A 336 -13.41 -8.51 -40.44
C ALA A 336 -14.46 -9.55 -40.89
N GLY A 337 -15.55 -9.64 -40.14
CA GLY A 337 -16.76 -10.34 -40.58
C GLY A 337 -17.58 -9.42 -41.50
N THR A 338 -17.47 -9.64 -42.79
CA THR A 338 -18.39 -9.13 -43.81
C THR A 338 -19.77 -9.79 -43.59
N GLY A 339 -20.74 -9.03 -43.11
CA GLY A 339 -22.17 -9.38 -43.10
C GLY A 339 -22.91 -8.48 -44.06
N GLU A 340 -23.28 -9.03 -45.22
CA GLU A 340 -24.21 -8.42 -46.17
C GLU A 340 -25.61 -8.21 -45.54
N PRO A 341 -26.34 -7.16 -45.96
CA PRO A 341 -27.72 -6.97 -45.57
C PRO A 341 -28.65 -7.75 -46.50
N GLY A 342 -29.30 -8.80 -46.01
CA GLY A 342 -30.39 -9.49 -46.67
C GLY A 342 -31.72 -8.78 -46.44
N THR A 343 -32.32 -8.32 -47.53
CA THR A 343 -33.69 -7.88 -47.70
C THR A 343 -34.69 -9.04 -47.53
N THR A 344 -35.67 -8.87 -46.68
CA THR A 344 -37.13 -9.01 -46.85
C THR A 344 -37.83 -8.73 -45.54
#